data_c7764ea23470d865f7a4e2c50e982d22
#
_entry.id   c7764ea23470d865f7a4e2c50e982d22
#
_cell.length_a   1.000
_cell.length_b   1.000
_cell.length_c   1.000
_cell.angle_alpha   90.00
_cell.angle_beta   90.00
_cell.angle_gamma   90.00
#
_symmetry.space_group_name_H-M   'P 1'
#
loop_
_entity.id
_entity.type
_entity.pdbx_description
1 polymer ?
#
loop_
_entity_poly.entity_id
_entity_poly.type
_entity_poly.pdbx_seq_one_letter_code
_entity_poly.pdbx_strand_id
1 'polypeptide(L)'
;MKQTSLMRARAAWPDPIPDWVETLALECDRTSQNKVAFLLDRSAAVVSQVLSNKYAAMNLIEDRVRGVFMDGCVACPGLGVIGTQHCQDWRAKAHKLQAGNPLRVRMYRACNMCPRYLLESQT
;
A
#
# COMPACT_ATOMS: atom_id res chain seq x y z
N MET A 1 -0.94 -14.83 -28.42
CA MET A 1 -1.62 -14.88 -27.11
C MET A 1 -1.31 -13.63 -26.31
N LYS A 2 -2.33 -13.10 -25.64
CA LYS A 2 -2.15 -11.91 -24.82
C LYS A 2 -1.44 -12.29 -23.51
N GLN A 3 -0.37 -11.57 -23.18
CA GLN A 3 0.35 -11.79 -21.93
C GLN A 3 -0.52 -11.39 -20.75
N THR A 4 -0.65 -12.28 -19.75
CA THR A 4 -1.38 -11.97 -18.52
C THR A 4 -0.52 -11.13 -17.58
N SER A 5 -1.15 -10.47 -16.61
CA SER A 5 -0.41 -9.70 -15.61
C SER A 5 0.51 -10.60 -14.79
N LEU A 6 0.08 -11.81 -14.47
CA LEU A 6 0.89 -12.78 -13.75
C LEU A 6 2.13 -13.20 -14.55
N MET A 7 1.97 -13.46 -15.84
CA MET A 7 3.10 -13.80 -16.72
C MET A 7 4.10 -12.65 -16.78
N ARG A 8 3.61 -11.44 -16.91
CA ARG A 8 4.43 -10.23 -16.94
C ARG A 8 5.22 -10.07 -15.64
N ALA A 9 4.56 -10.25 -14.50
CA ALA A 9 5.20 -10.15 -13.19
C ALA A 9 6.29 -11.22 -13.01
N ARG A 10 6.00 -12.45 -13.39
CA ARG A 10 6.98 -13.54 -13.28
C ARG A 10 8.21 -13.32 -14.15
N ALA A 11 8.04 -12.64 -15.28
CA ALA A 11 9.16 -12.30 -16.16
C ALA A 11 10.02 -11.16 -15.59
N ALA A 12 9.41 -10.24 -14.83
CA ALA A 12 10.09 -9.04 -14.32
C ALA A 12 10.66 -9.21 -12.92
N TRP A 13 10.06 -10.09 -12.09
CA TRP A 13 10.48 -10.29 -10.71
C TRP A 13 11.33 -11.55 -10.58
N PRO A 14 12.32 -11.54 -9.64
CA PRO A 14 13.12 -12.75 -9.39
C PRO A 14 12.24 -13.88 -8.85
N ASP A 15 12.63 -15.12 -9.14
CA ASP A 15 11.94 -16.30 -8.64
C ASP A 15 12.53 -16.71 -7.27
N PRO A 16 11.70 -16.94 -6.23
CA PRO A 16 10.23 -16.94 -6.26
C PRO A 16 9.66 -15.52 -6.21
N ILE A 17 8.57 -15.34 -6.95
CA ILE A 17 7.88 -14.05 -6.96
C ILE A 17 7.30 -13.75 -5.56
N PRO A 18 7.40 -12.50 -5.05
CA PRO A 18 6.81 -12.15 -3.76
C PRO A 18 5.30 -12.41 -3.74
N ASP A 19 4.78 -12.86 -2.59
CA ASP A 19 3.37 -13.20 -2.42
C ASP A 19 2.44 -12.04 -2.76
N TRP A 20 2.77 -10.82 -2.34
CA TRP A 20 1.94 -9.64 -2.59
C TRP A 20 1.93 -9.25 -4.08
N VAL A 21 3.02 -9.47 -4.81
CA VAL A 21 3.09 -9.21 -6.24
C VAL A 21 2.24 -10.23 -7.00
N GLU A 22 2.31 -11.49 -6.60
CA GLU A 22 1.46 -12.54 -7.18
C GLU A 22 -0.02 -12.21 -6.97
N THR A 23 -0.41 -11.81 -5.75
CA THR A 23 -1.78 -11.43 -5.43
C THR A 23 -2.22 -10.24 -6.29
N LEU A 24 -1.37 -9.22 -6.41
CA LEU A 24 -1.65 -8.04 -7.25
C LEU A 24 -1.90 -8.45 -8.70
N ALA A 25 -1.02 -9.29 -9.25
CA ALA A 25 -1.13 -9.74 -10.64
C ALA A 25 -2.40 -10.57 -10.87
N LEU A 26 -2.74 -11.46 -9.95
CA LEU A 26 -3.96 -12.27 -10.05
C LEU A 26 -5.21 -11.39 -9.99
N GLU A 27 -5.24 -10.38 -9.14
CA GLU A 27 -6.36 -9.44 -9.07
C GLU A 27 -6.49 -8.64 -10.37
N CYS A 28 -5.38 -8.23 -10.99
CA CYS A 28 -5.40 -7.56 -12.28
C CYS A 28 -5.96 -8.48 -13.38
N ASP A 29 -5.60 -9.76 -13.36
CA ASP A 29 -6.12 -10.72 -14.34
C ASP A 29 -7.60 -11.02 -14.11
N ARG A 30 -8.04 -11.05 -12.85
CA ARG A 30 -9.43 -11.30 -12.48
C ARG A 30 -10.35 -10.12 -12.89
N THR A 31 -9.88 -8.90 -12.79
CA THR A 31 -10.66 -7.68 -13.09
C THR A 31 -9.96 -6.85 -14.17
N SER A 32 -9.16 -5.87 -13.77
CA SER A 32 -8.34 -5.06 -14.67
C SER A 32 -7.33 -4.25 -13.85
N GLN A 33 -6.28 -3.76 -14.51
CA GLN A 33 -5.32 -2.87 -13.86
C GLN A 33 -5.98 -1.58 -13.36
N ASN A 34 -6.94 -1.05 -14.12
CA ASN A 34 -7.65 0.17 -13.73
C ASN A 34 -8.48 -0.03 -12.46
N LYS A 35 -9.19 -1.15 -12.35
CA LYS A 35 -9.98 -1.46 -11.14
C LYS A 35 -9.10 -1.67 -9.92
N VAL A 36 -8.01 -2.40 -10.09
CA VAL A 36 -7.05 -2.64 -9.01
C VAL A 36 -6.43 -1.32 -8.55
N ALA A 37 -6.03 -0.46 -9.48
CA ALA A 37 -5.49 0.86 -9.17
C ALA A 37 -6.48 1.70 -8.37
N PHE A 38 -7.74 1.68 -8.75
CA PHE A 38 -8.81 2.39 -8.03
C PHE A 38 -8.93 1.88 -6.59
N LEU A 39 -8.94 0.55 -6.40
CA LEU A 39 -9.02 -0.03 -5.06
C LEU A 39 -7.81 0.29 -4.20
N LEU A 40 -6.64 0.41 -4.81
CA LEU A 40 -5.40 0.78 -4.12
C LEU A 40 -5.25 2.29 -3.92
N ASP A 41 -6.15 3.08 -4.50
CA ASP A 41 -6.07 4.55 -4.51
C ASP A 41 -4.73 5.03 -5.12
N ARG A 42 -4.37 4.41 -6.24
CA ARG A 42 -3.17 4.75 -7.01
C ARG A 42 -3.52 4.75 -8.50
N SER A 43 -2.60 5.24 -9.34
CA SER A 43 -2.83 5.27 -10.80
C SER A 43 -2.56 3.89 -11.41
N ALA A 44 -3.16 3.65 -12.59
CA ALA A 44 -2.89 2.43 -13.36
C ALA A 44 -1.41 2.34 -13.76
N ALA A 45 -0.74 3.47 -13.97
CA ALA A 45 0.69 3.51 -14.27
C ALA A 45 1.51 2.93 -13.12
N VAL A 46 1.14 3.21 -11.87
CA VAL A 46 1.80 2.65 -10.68
C VAL A 46 1.67 1.13 -10.69
N VAL A 47 0.46 0.61 -10.90
CA VAL A 47 0.22 -0.84 -10.97
C VAL A 47 1.09 -1.48 -12.06
N SER A 48 1.12 -0.86 -13.24
CA SER A 48 1.93 -1.34 -14.35
C SER A 48 3.42 -1.38 -14.01
N GLN A 49 3.93 -0.33 -13.37
CA GLN A 49 5.34 -0.26 -12.96
C GLN A 49 5.69 -1.28 -11.90
N VAL A 50 4.78 -1.55 -10.96
CA VAL A 50 4.98 -2.56 -9.92
C VAL A 50 5.06 -3.95 -10.54
N LEU A 51 4.15 -4.27 -11.46
CA LEU A 51 4.18 -5.56 -12.16
C LEU A 51 5.47 -5.76 -12.97
N SER A 52 6.05 -4.67 -13.47
CA SER A 52 7.30 -4.70 -14.22
C SER A 52 8.55 -4.56 -13.35
N ASN A 53 8.39 -4.52 -12.02
CA ASN A 53 9.48 -4.37 -11.04
C ASN A 53 10.31 -3.10 -11.29
N LYS A 54 9.61 -1.99 -11.57
CA LYS A 54 10.25 -0.70 -11.91
C LYS A 54 9.79 0.46 -11.04
N TYR A 55 8.96 0.20 -10.02
CA TYR A 55 8.42 1.26 -9.17
C TYR A 55 9.38 1.57 -8.03
N ALA A 56 9.69 2.86 -7.82
CA ALA A 56 10.69 3.30 -6.85
C ALA A 56 10.23 3.12 -5.39
N ALA A 57 8.96 3.41 -5.10
CA ALA A 57 8.42 3.34 -3.73
C ALA A 57 7.75 1.99 -3.45
N MET A 58 8.45 0.90 -3.72
CA MET A 58 7.89 -0.45 -3.70
C MET A 58 7.34 -0.84 -2.33
N ASN A 59 7.99 -0.43 -1.24
CA ASN A 59 7.52 -0.73 0.12
C ASN A 59 6.17 -0.08 0.44
N LEU A 60 5.90 1.09 -0.10
CA LEU A 60 4.62 1.78 0.14
C LEU A 60 3.47 1.09 -0.59
N ILE A 61 3.70 0.65 -1.83
CA ILE A 61 2.66 -0.06 -2.58
C ILE A 61 2.45 -1.46 -2.03
N GLU A 62 3.49 -2.11 -1.51
CA GLU A 62 3.36 -3.40 -0.84
C GLU A 62 2.40 -3.30 0.35
N ASP A 63 2.56 -2.29 1.21
CA ASP A 63 1.66 -2.07 2.36
C ASP A 63 0.21 -1.93 1.92
N ARG A 64 -0.05 -1.21 0.83
CA ARG A 64 -1.41 -1.04 0.32
C ARG A 64 -1.99 -2.35 -0.22
N VAL A 65 -1.21 -3.09 -0.99
CA VAL A 65 -1.65 -4.38 -1.53
C VAL A 65 -1.99 -5.36 -0.39
N ARG A 66 -1.12 -5.44 0.60
CA ARG A 66 -1.36 -6.33 1.75
C ARG A 66 -2.60 -5.92 2.53
N GLY A 67 -2.82 -4.61 2.72
CA GLY A 67 -4.00 -4.12 3.42
C GLY A 67 -5.30 -4.33 2.66
N VAL A 68 -5.30 -4.11 1.36
CA VAL A 68 -6.51 -4.19 0.53
C VAL A 68 -6.86 -5.62 0.15
N PHE A 69 -5.87 -6.43 -0.23
CA PHE A 69 -6.10 -7.76 -0.81
C PHE A 69 -5.68 -8.93 0.07
N MET A 70 -4.89 -8.72 1.10
CA MET A 70 -4.29 -9.78 1.91
C MET A 70 -4.60 -9.65 3.40
N ASP A 71 -5.55 -8.78 3.76
CA ASP A 71 -5.95 -8.53 5.16
C ASP A 71 -4.79 -8.17 6.08
N GLY A 72 -3.75 -7.53 5.53
CA GLY A 72 -2.64 -7.01 6.35
C GLY A 72 -3.13 -5.98 7.34
N CYS A 73 -2.67 -6.08 8.60
CA CYS A 73 -3.09 -5.16 9.66
C CYS A 73 -1.94 -4.83 10.60
N VAL A 74 -2.09 -3.72 11.32
CA VAL A 74 -1.10 -3.23 12.29
C VAL A 74 -1.83 -2.73 13.54
N ALA A 75 -1.16 -2.79 14.68
CA ALA A 75 -1.66 -2.19 15.92
C ALA A 75 -1.36 -0.68 15.89
N CYS A 76 -2.43 0.12 15.90
CA CYS A 76 -2.32 1.58 15.89
C CYS A 76 -2.55 2.13 17.30
N PRO A 77 -1.64 2.97 17.84
CA PRO A 77 -1.83 3.55 19.18
C PRO A 77 -3.13 4.36 19.32
N GLY A 78 -3.62 4.95 18.23
CA GLY A 78 -4.82 5.76 18.23
C GLY A 78 -6.12 5.01 17.98
N LEU A 79 -6.09 3.96 17.13
CA LEU A 79 -7.29 3.29 16.64
C LEU A 79 -7.35 1.79 16.93
N GLY A 80 -6.30 1.20 17.52
CA GLY A 80 -6.21 -0.24 17.70
C GLY A 80 -5.75 -0.93 16.43
N VAL A 81 -6.28 -2.14 16.16
CA VAL A 81 -5.89 -2.88 14.95
C VAL A 81 -6.60 -2.31 13.74
N ILE A 82 -5.83 -1.88 12.75
CA ILE A 82 -6.35 -1.34 11.48
C ILE A 82 -5.58 -1.96 10.31
N GLY A 83 -6.17 -1.87 9.10
CA GLY A 83 -5.47 -2.31 7.89
C GLY A 83 -4.23 -1.46 7.61
N THR A 84 -3.21 -2.06 7.02
CA THR A 84 -1.96 -1.35 6.72
C THR A 84 -2.17 -0.17 5.79
N GLN A 85 -3.15 -0.22 4.88
CA GLN A 85 -3.49 0.91 4.02
C GLN A 85 -4.05 2.09 4.81
N HIS A 86 -4.86 1.82 5.84
CA HIS A 86 -5.38 2.88 6.72
C HIS A 86 -4.27 3.51 7.55
N CYS A 87 -3.37 2.70 8.06
CA CYS A 87 -2.17 3.18 8.76
C CYS A 87 -1.35 4.11 7.86
N GLN A 88 -1.15 3.73 6.60
CA GLN A 88 -0.41 4.54 5.63
C GLN A 88 -1.10 5.90 5.41
N ASP A 89 -2.43 5.90 5.28
CA ASP A 89 -3.20 7.13 5.08
C ASP A 89 -3.07 8.07 6.29
N TRP A 90 -3.16 7.53 7.51
CA TRP A 90 -2.99 8.33 8.72
C TRP A 90 -1.56 8.86 8.88
N ARG A 91 -0.54 8.06 8.52
CA ARG A 91 0.85 8.52 8.55
C ARG A 91 1.06 9.69 7.59
N ALA A 92 0.45 9.65 6.42
CA ALA A 92 0.51 10.76 5.46
C ALA A 92 -0.15 12.03 6.02
N LYS A 93 -1.28 11.88 6.71
CA LYS A 93 -1.99 13.01 7.34
C LYS A 93 -1.25 13.56 8.56
N ALA A 94 -0.40 12.77 9.20
CA ALA A 94 0.31 13.16 10.41
C ALA A 94 1.40 14.20 10.17
N HIS A 95 1.76 14.46 8.92
CA HIS A 95 2.71 15.52 8.58
C HIS A 95 2.10 16.92 8.73
N LYS A 96 0.76 17.02 8.85
CA LYS A 96 0.08 18.31 8.93
C LYS A 96 -1.06 18.25 9.93
N LEU A 97 -0.97 19.07 10.98
CA LEU A 97 -2.01 19.16 12.00
C LEU A 97 -3.20 19.97 11.47
N GLN A 98 -4.41 19.43 11.66
CA GLN A 98 -5.67 20.14 11.42
C GLN A 98 -6.43 20.22 12.74
N ALA A 99 -6.31 21.39 13.42
CA ALA A 99 -6.81 21.57 14.78
C ALA A 99 -8.34 21.57 14.87
N GLY A 100 -9.05 21.82 13.77
CA GLY A 100 -10.51 21.88 13.76
C GLY A 100 -11.22 20.52 13.82
N ASN A 101 -10.49 19.42 13.73
CA ASN A 101 -11.05 18.06 13.74
C ASN A 101 -10.43 17.26 14.87
N PRO A 102 -11.22 16.87 15.93
CA PRO A 102 -10.65 16.14 17.07
C PRO A 102 -9.98 14.83 16.69
N LEU A 103 -10.53 14.07 15.75
CA LEU A 103 -9.92 12.83 15.30
C LEU A 103 -8.57 13.08 14.61
N ARG A 104 -8.45 14.13 13.79
CA ARG A 104 -7.21 14.50 13.14
C ARG A 104 -6.13 14.88 14.15
N VAL A 105 -6.50 15.62 15.21
CA VAL A 105 -5.56 15.98 16.29
C VAL A 105 -5.10 14.73 17.03
N ARG A 106 -6.04 13.84 17.37
CA ARG A 106 -5.73 12.58 18.06
C ARG A 106 -4.79 11.71 17.23
N MET A 107 -5.07 11.55 15.94
CA MET A 107 -4.25 10.75 15.05
C MET A 107 -2.90 11.40 14.76
N TYR A 108 -2.85 12.70 14.66
CA TYR A 108 -1.58 13.42 14.55
C TYR A 108 -0.64 13.06 15.71
N ARG A 109 -1.16 13.13 16.94
CA ARG A 109 -0.37 12.78 18.14
C ARG A 109 0.03 11.31 18.14
N ALA A 110 -0.93 10.40 17.87
CA ALA A 110 -0.68 8.97 17.88
C ALA A 110 0.36 8.57 16.84
N CYS A 111 0.25 9.07 15.60
CA CYS A 111 1.20 8.74 14.54
C CYS A 111 2.59 9.29 14.82
N ASN A 112 2.70 10.50 15.36
CA ASN A 112 4.00 11.09 15.69
C ASN A 112 4.72 10.37 16.82
N MET A 113 4.02 9.52 17.58
CA MET A 113 4.61 8.64 18.59
C MET A 113 4.73 7.19 18.12
N CYS A 114 4.20 6.86 16.94
CA CYS A 114 4.17 5.49 16.44
C CYS A 114 5.53 5.11 15.83
N PRO A 115 6.10 3.93 16.21
CA PRO A 115 7.38 3.49 15.64
C PRO A 115 7.39 3.42 14.11
N ARG A 116 6.28 3.02 13.48
CA ARG A 116 6.19 2.95 12.02
C ARG A 116 6.34 4.33 11.37
N TYR A 117 5.69 5.35 11.92
CA TYR A 117 5.80 6.72 11.44
C TYR A 117 7.22 7.26 11.63
N LEU A 118 7.80 7.03 12.81
CA LEU A 118 9.15 7.52 13.12
C LEU A 118 10.20 6.88 12.19
N LEU A 119 10.09 5.59 11.91
CA LEU A 119 11.00 4.91 10.98
C LEU A 119 10.84 5.45 9.55
N GLU A 120 9.61 5.67 9.10
CA GLU A 120 9.34 6.22 7.77
C GLU A 120 9.89 7.64 7.64
N SER A 121 9.77 8.47 8.68
CA SER A 121 10.27 9.85 8.67
C SER A 121 11.78 9.95 8.59
N GLN A 122 12.50 8.90 9.00
CA GLN A 122 13.97 8.89 8.99
C GLN A 122 14.54 8.44 7.65
N THR A 123 13.72 7.97 6.76
CA THR A 123 14.13 7.56 5.42
C THR A 123 13.78 8.64 4.40
#